data_a8bf1521209fc5a97bc9ed9f14aa2430
#
_entry.id   a8bf1521209fc5a97bc9ed9f14aa2430
#
_cell.length_a   1.000
_cell.length_b   1.000
_cell.length_c   1.000
_cell.angle_alpha   90.00
_cell.angle_beta   90.00
_cell.angle_gamma   90.00
#
_symmetry.space_group_name_H-M   'P 1'
#
loop_
_entity.id
_entity.type
_entity.pdbx_description
1 polymer ?
#
loop_
_entity_poly.entity_id
_entity_poly.type
_entity_poly.pdbx_seq_one_letter_code
_entity_poly.pdbx_strand_id
1 'polypeptide(L)'
;QALRFEAGKHLRQMSHCARCRADAVGKIGEENPAEIERLLAAAAAVKPDSTRPYVAVASREGLFVNQHLGEATEFWLYGLDGENLSLVGMRPAPVPGGGDERWIELAEKLSDCFAVLTSGCGKAPELILSRRDIAVYAMEGLIADGALALLSGSEVPRALLRRAGSCGFGSSCGGTGLGCA
;
A
#
# COMPACT_ATOMS: atom_id res chain seq x y z
N GLN A 1 19.74 27.20 -35.48
CA GLN A 1 19.97 27.12 -34.02
C GLN A 1 18.79 27.73 -33.31
N ALA A 2 18.22 27.00 -32.35
CA ALA A 2 17.14 27.36 -31.44
C ALA A 2 15.76 26.76 -31.77
N LEU A 3 15.57 25.45 -31.52
CA LEU A 3 14.27 24.84 -31.21
C LEU A 3 14.52 23.56 -30.40
N ARG A 4 15.02 23.75 -29.19
CA ARG A 4 14.98 22.73 -28.13
C ARG A 4 14.72 23.49 -26.84
N PHE A 5 13.50 23.48 -26.35
CA PHE A 5 13.14 23.72 -24.96
C PHE A 5 11.66 24.14 -24.87
N GLU A 6 10.75 23.19 -24.84
CA GLU A 6 9.42 23.46 -24.30
C GLU A 6 8.63 22.19 -23.92
N ALA A 7 9.18 20.99 -24.12
CA ALA A 7 8.46 19.76 -23.78
C ALA A 7 8.45 19.42 -22.27
N GLY A 8 9.33 20.04 -21.48
CA GLY A 8 9.51 19.70 -20.05
C GLY A 8 8.58 20.42 -19.08
N LYS A 9 7.92 21.49 -19.48
CA LYS A 9 7.07 22.29 -18.57
C LYS A 9 5.61 21.86 -18.53
N HIS A 10 5.13 21.19 -19.56
CA HIS A 10 3.72 20.77 -19.63
C HIS A 10 3.42 19.52 -18.81
N LEU A 11 4.39 18.64 -18.61
CA LEU A 11 4.20 17.42 -17.80
C LEU A 11 4.13 17.66 -16.27
N ARG A 12 4.68 18.77 -15.78
CA ARG A 12 4.62 19.09 -14.33
C ARG A 12 3.31 19.74 -13.89
N GLN A 13 2.53 20.27 -14.81
CA GLN A 13 1.27 20.95 -14.49
C GLN A 13 0.06 20.05 -14.48
N MET A 14 0.16 18.83 -15.06
CA MET A 14 -0.93 17.84 -15.09
C MET A 14 -1.05 17.02 -13.79
N SER A 15 -0.05 17.06 -12.91
CA SER A 15 -0.04 16.26 -11.66
C SER A 15 -0.87 16.82 -10.50
N HIS A 16 -1.51 18.00 -10.68
CA HIS A 16 -2.24 18.67 -9.59
C HIS A 16 -3.77 18.73 -9.79
N CYS A 17 -4.29 18.18 -10.88
CA CYS A 17 -5.73 18.13 -11.10
C CYS A 17 -6.31 16.83 -10.53
N ALA A 18 -7.22 16.93 -9.56
CA ALA A 18 -7.91 15.79 -8.97
C ALA A 18 -8.64 14.92 -10.04
N ARG A 19 -9.12 15.55 -11.12
CA ARG A 19 -9.79 14.89 -12.24
C ARG A 19 -8.81 14.06 -13.08
N CYS A 20 -7.60 14.57 -13.35
CA CYS A 20 -6.55 13.82 -14.05
C CYS A 20 -6.00 12.66 -13.22
N ARG A 21 -6.12 12.71 -11.88
CA ARG A 21 -5.75 11.61 -10.99
C ARG A 21 -6.78 10.48 -11.00
N ALA A 22 -8.06 10.80 -11.09
CA ALA A 22 -9.14 9.79 -11.18
C ALA A 22 -9.09 9.02 -12.50
N ASP A 23 -8.77 9.69 -13.61
CA ASP A 23 -8.65 9.06 -14.94
C ASP A 23 -7.44 8.11 -15.05
N ALA A 24 -6.40 8.33 -14.23
CA ALA A 24 -5.22 7.45 -14.18
C ALA A 24 -5.44 6.16 -13.37
N VAL A 25 -6.49 6.12 -12.57
CA VAL A 25 -6.77 4.96 -11.68
C VAL A 25 -7.71 3.94 -12.32
N GLY A 26 -8.30 4.20 -13.49
CA GLY A 26 -9.27 3.30 -14.13
C GLY A 26 -10.42 2.87 -13.18
N LYS A 27 -11.54 2.50 -13.69
CA LYS A 27 -12.64 1.99 -12.85
C LYS A 27 -12.30 0.61 -12.31
N ILE A 28 -12.20 0.47 -11.00
CA ILE A 28 -12.03 -0.81 -10.34
C ILE A 28 -13.30 -1.64 -10.59
N GLY A 29 -13.16 -2.76 -11.29
CA GLY A 29 -14.28 -3.66 -11.60
C GLY A 29 -14.38 -4.12 -13.06
N GLU A 30 -13.72 -3.43 -13.98
CA GLU A 30 -13.69 -3.81 -15.41
C GLU A 30 -12.38 -4.51 -15.82
N GLU A 31 -11.45 -4.74 -14.87
CA GLU A 31 -10.15 -5.31 -15.17
C GLU A 31 -10.20 -6.83 -15.35
N ASN A 32 -9.47 -7.30 -16.36
CA ASN A 32 -9.27 -8.72 -16.59
C ASN A 32 -8.49 -9.34 -15.41
N PRO A 33 -8.89 -10.50 -14.86
CA PRO A 33 -8.18 -11.17 -13.78
C PRO A 33 -6.68 -11.36 -14.02
N ALA A 34 -6.26 -11.62 -15.26
CA ALA A 34 -4.85 -11.76 -15.63
C ALA A 34 -4.07 -10.43 -15.54
N GLU A 35 -4.74 -9.31 -15.76
CA GLU A 35 -4.14 -7.98 -15.63
C GLU A 35 -3.95 -7.60 -14.16
N ILE A 36 -4.95 -7.90 -13.32
CA ILE A 36 -4.87 -7.77 -11.88
C ILE A 36 -3.69 -8.57 -11.32
N GLU A 37 -3.57 -9.84 -11.70
CA GLU A 37 -2.48 -10.70 -11.24
C GLU A 37 -1.10 -10.14 -11.64
N ARG A 38 -0.96 -9.65 -12.87
CA ARG A 38 0.28 -8.99 -13.33
C ARG A 38 0.60 -7.73 -12.51
N LEU A 39 -0.40 -6.92 -12.22
CA LEU A 39 -0.25 -5.71 -11.42
C LEU A 39 0.23 -6.03 -10.00
N LEU A 40 -0.41 -6.98 -9.34
CA LEU A 40 -0.04 -7.41 -7.98
C LEU A 40 1.37 -8.01 -7.96
N ALA A 41 1.71 -8.83 -8.97
CA ALA A 41 3.04 -9.41 -9.10
C ALA A 41 4.11 -8.34 -9.36
N ALA A 42 3.81 -7.33 -10.18
CA ALA A 42 4.72 -6.22 -10.43
C ALA A 42 4.99 -5.41 -9.16
N ALA A 43 3.94 -5.07 -8.39
CA ALA A 43 4.10 -4.37 -7.12
C ALA A 43 4.91 -5.21 -6.11
N ALA A 44 4.65 -6.51 -6.00
CA ALA A 44 5.40 -7.41 -5.11
C ALA A 44 6.88 -7.59 -5.51
N ALA A 45 7.23 -7.32 -6.77
CA ALA A 45 8.61 -7.37 -7.25
C ALA A 45 9.42 -6.11 -6.89
N VAL A 46 8.76 -5.02 -6.48
CA VAL A 46 9.42 -3.78 -6.07
C VAL A 46 10.27 -4.06 -4.81
N LYS A 47 11.50 -3.58 -4.83
CA LYS A 47 12.45 -3.69 -3.73
C LYS A 47 12.72 -2.31 -3.15
N PRO A 48 13.16 -2.22 -1.88
CA PRO A 48 13.55 -0.95 -1.30
C PRO A 48 14.67 -0.29 -2.11
N ASP A 49 14.55 1.01 -2.30
CA ASP A 49 15.58 1.85 -2.92
C ASP A 49 15.68 3.20 -2.19
N SER A 50 16.52 4.10 -2.69
CA SER A 50 16.73 5.43 -2.08
C SER A 50 15.49 6.33 -2.14
N THR A 51 14.53 6.06 -3.02
CA THR A 51 13.28 6.84 -3.16
C THR A 51 12.15 6.24 -2.35
N ARG A 52 12.20 4.93 -2.10
CA ARG A 52 11.19 4.15 -1.37
C ARG A 52 11.86 3.20 -0.35
N PRO A 53 12.51 3.75 0.67
CA PRO A 53 13.28 2.96 1.63
C PRO A 53 12.43 2.35 2.74
N TYR A 54 11.12 2.60 2.80
CA TYR A 54 10.30 2.29 3.97
C TYR A 54 9.25 1.22 3.71
N VAL A 55 8.89 0.52 4.80
CA VAL A 55 7.71 -0.33 4.91
C VAL A 55 6.73 0.35 5.86
N ALA A 56 5.49 0.52 5.45
CA ALA A 56 4.41 1.00 6.31
C ALA A 56 3.69 -0.19 6.95
N VAL A 57 3.28 -0.06 8.20
CA VAL A 57 2.65 -1.12 8.97
C VAL A 57 1.38 -0.65 9.63
N ALA A 58 0.29 -1.36 9.41
CA ALA A 58 -0.96 -1.19 10.15
C ALA A 58 -0.88 -1.96 11.48
N SER A 59 -0.64 -1.26 12.55
CA SER A 59 -0.47 -1.80 13.90
C SER A 59 -1.14 -0.89 14.94
N ARG A 60 -1.64 -1.49 16.01
CA ARG A 60 -2.22 -0.75 17.13
C ARG A 60 -1.17 -0.24 18.11
N GLU A 61 -0.06 -0.97 18.27
CA GLU A 61 0.96 -0.71 19.28
C GLU A 61 2.40 -0.75 18.75
N GLY A 62 2.59 -0.93 17.43
CA GLY A 62 3.92 -0.94 16.81
C GLY A 62 4.78 -2.18 17.07
N LEU A 63 4.19 -3.29 17.52
CA LEU A 63 4.90 -4.54 17.76
C LEU A 63 4.43 -5.67 16.84
N PHE A 64 3.11 -5.79 16.68
CA PHE A 64 2.48 -6.81 15.85
C PHE A 64 1.76 -6.20 14.64
N VAL A 65 1.71 -6.94 13.54
CA VAL A 65 0.80 -6.66 12.43
C VAL A 65 -0.57 -7.18 12.81
N ASN A 66 -1.43 -6.32 13.33
CA ASN A 66 -2.69 -6.72 13.95
C ASN A 66 -3.88 -5.82 13.61
N GLN A 67 -3.72 -4.94 12.63
CA GLN A 67 -4.78 -4.04 12.23
C GLN A 67 -5.13 -4.22 10.75
N HIS A 68 -6.43 -4.30 10.44
CA HIS A 68 -6.92 -4.31 9.07
C HIS A 68 -6.70 -2.95 8.41
N LEU A 69 -6.33 -2.93 7.13
CA LEU A 69 -6.00 -1.70 6.41
C LEU A 69 -7.12 -0.66 6.49
N GLY A 70 -8.37 -1.11 6.35
CA GLY A 70 -9.55 -0.25 6.43
C GLY A 70 -9.82 0.36 7.79
N GLU A 71 -9.31 -0.25 8.87
CA GLU A 71 -9.49 0.17 10.25
C GLU A 71 -8.31 0.98 10.78
N ALA A 72 -7.20 1.03 10.05
CA ALA A 72 -6.01 1.74 10.46
C ALA A 72 -6.29 3.24 10.59
N THR A 73 -5.94 3.81 11.73
CA THR A 73 -5.98 5.25 12.01
C THR A 73 -4.62 5.91 11.77
N GLU A 74 -3.56 5.10 11.82
CA GLU A 74 -2.19 5.52 11.56
C GLU A 74 -1.37 4.35 11.03
N PHE A 75 -0.25 4.67 10.39
CA PHE A 75 0.73 3.71 9.90
C PHE A 75 2.08 3.96 10.55
N TRP A 76 2.69 2.88 11.01
CA TRP A 76 4.05 2.87 11.55
C TRP A 76 5.03 2.65 10.41
N LEU A 77 6.02 3.53 10.26
CA LEU A 77 7.00 3.46 9.19
C LEU A 77 8.31 2.89 9.70
N TYR A 78 8.75 1.84 9.06
CA TYR A 78 10.01 1.17 9.39
C TYR A 78 10.99 1.23 8.22
N GLY A 79 12.25 1.44 8.54
CA GLY A 79 13.39 1.39 7.64
C GLY A 79 14.55 0.67 8.27
N LEU A 80 15.68 0.61 7.59
CA LEU A 80 16.92 0.07 8.13
C LEU A 80 17.84 1.19 8.62
N ASP A 81 18.43 0.99 9.78
CA ASP A 81 19.61 1.70 10.26
C ASP A 81 20.77 0.68 10.34
N GLY A 82 21.60 0.67 9.31
CA GLY A 82 22.51 -0.44 9.05
C GLY A 82 21.74 -1.73 8.77
N GLU A 83 21.91 -2.74 9.62
CA GLU A 83 21.18 -4.02 9.55
C GLU A 83 19.99 -4.09 10.51
N ASN A 84 19.76 -3.05 11.30
CA ASN A 84 18.73 -3.04 12.33
C ASN A 84 17.44 -2.40 11.82
N LEU A 85 16.31 -3.00 12.21
CA LEU A 85 15.01 -2.40 12.00
C LEU A 85 14.85 -1.16 12.87
N SER A 86 14.49 -0.04 12.27
CA SER A 86 14.30 1.23 12.96
C SER A 86 12.93 1.81 12.65
N LEU A 87 12.25 2.29 13.69
CA LEU A 87 11.03 3.09 13.52
C LEU A 87 11.43 4.49 13.05
N VAL A 88 11.00 4.85 11.85
CA VAL A 88 11.30 6.14 11.22
C VAL A 88 10.27 7.20 11.61
N GLY A 89 9.02 6.80 11.80
CA GLY A 89 7.94 7.70 12.17
C GLY A 89 6.58 7.06 12.05
N MET A 90 5.56 7.89 12.20
CA MET A 90 4.15 7.50 12.08
C MET A 90 3.43 8.46 11.15
N ARG A 91 2.45 7.96 10.41
CA ARG A 91 1.61 8.77 9.52
C ARG A 91 0.14 8.52 9.76
N PRO A 92 -0.68 9.57 9.89
CA PRO A 92 -2.11 9.40 10.03
C PRO A 92 -2.71 8.81 8.76
N ALA A 93 -3.57 7.82 8.92
CA ALA A 93 -4.39 7.30 7.83
C ALA A 93 -5.40 8.35 7.34
N PRO A 94 -5.82 8.29 6.07
CA PRO A 94 -6.93 9.10 5.60
C PRO A 94 -8.21 8.79 6.37
N VAL A 95 -9.08 9.78 6.50
CA VAL A 95 -10.36 9.65 7.20
C VAL A 95 -11.20 8.53 6.56
N PRO A 96 -11.86 7.66 7.36
CA PRO A 96 -12.78 6.66 6.84
C PRO A 96 -13.92 7.26 6.01
N GLY A 97 -14.31 6.58 4.94
CA GLY A 97 -15.28 7.07 3.96
C GLY A 97 -14.61 7.55 2.67
N GLY A 98 -15.39 8.01 1.69
CA GLY A 98 -14.85 8.54 0.43
C GLY A 98 -14.48 7.48 -0.63
N GLY A 99 -14.79 6.21 -0.39
CA GLY A 99 -14.54 5.16 -1.39
C GLY A 99 -13.08 5.06 -1.82
N ASP A 100 -12.83 5.00 -3.12
CA ASP A 100 -11.50 4.82 -3.71
C ASP A 100 -10.58 6.02 -3.47
N GLU A 101 -11.11 7.23 -3.31
CA GLU A 101 -10.30 8.44 -3.06
C GLU A 101 -9.49 8.34 -1.78
N ARG A 102 -10.03 7.68 -0.75
CA ARG A 102 -9.30 7.38 0.48
C ARG A 102 -8.01 6.60 0.22
N TRP A 103 -8.07 5.64 -0.66
CA TRP A 103 -6.93 4.78 -0.97
C TRP A 103 -5.90 5.45 -1.88
N ILE A 104 -6.37 6.35 -2.75
CA ILE A 104 -5.50 7.22 -3.55
C ILE A 104 -4.73 8.18 -2.63
N GLU A 105 -5.41 8.81 -1.67
CA GLU A 105 -4.78 9.66 -0.66
C GLU A 105 -3.77 8.86 0.19
N LEU A 106 -4.12 7.63 0.58
CA LEU A 106 -3.21 6.75 1.31
C LEU A 106 -1.95 6.46 0.49
N ALA A 107 -2.09 6.11 -0.78
CA ALA A 107 -0.96 5.85 -1.66
C ALA A 107 -0.05 7.08 -1.84
N GLU A 108 -0.62 8.28 -1.86
CA GLU A 108 0.15 9.53 -1.89
C GLU A 108 0.92 9.75 -0.57
N LYS A 109 0.27 9.50 0.56
CA LYS A 109 0.91 9.58 1.89
C LYS A 109 2.03 8.57 2.08
N LEU A 110 1.93 7.41 1.45
CA LEU A 110 2.91 6.33 1.52
C LEU A 110 3.83 6.27 0.28
N SER A 111 4.00 7.36 -0.44
CA SER A 111 4.76 7.42 -1.71
C SER A 111 6.25 7.06 -1.57
N ASP A 112 6.82 7.15 -0.38
CA ASP A 112 8.18 6.74 -0.03
C ASP A 112 8.25 5.33 0.59
N CYS A 113 7.11 4.61 0.62
CA CYS A 113 7.04 3.22 1.02
C CYS A 113 6.93 2.33 -0.22
N PHE A 114 7.60 1.19 -0.24
CA PHE A 114 7.46 0.17 -1.29
C PHE A 114 6.49 -0.95 -0.91
N ALA A 115 6.15 -1.06 0.38
CA ALA A 115 5.25 -2.09 0.87
C ALA A 115 4.43 -1.64 2.07
N VAL A 116 3.28 -2.29 2.27
CA VAL A 116 2.41 -2.15 3.45
C VAL A 116 2.18 -3.53 4.06
N LEU A 117 2.40 -3.66 5.36
CA LEU A 117 2.04 -4.82 6.16
C LEU A 117 0.72 -4.56 6.90
N THR A 118 -0.22 -5.47 6.80
CA THR A 118 -1.55 -5.35 7.42
C THR A 118 -2.10 -6.72 7.79
N SER A 119 -3.03 -6.80 8.75
CA SER A 119 -3.69 -8.07 9.07
C SER A 119 -4.73 -8.49 8.02
N GLY A 120 -5.13 -7.60 7.16
CA GLY A 120 -6.06 -7.86 6.07
C GLY A 120 -6.33 -6.61 5.25
N CYS A 121 -6.68 -6.82 3.98
CA CYS A 121 -6.94 -5.76 3.02
C CYS A 121 -8.10 -6.16 2.11
N GLY A 122 -8.92 -5.19 1.72
CA GLY A 122 -9.92 -5.37 0.66
C GLY A 122 -9.27 -5.32 -0.72
N LYS A 123 -9.98 -5.81 -1.75
CA LYS A 123 -9.47 -5.85 -3.12
C LYS A 123 -9.21 -4.47 -3.71
N ALA A 124 -10.12 -3.50 -3.47
CA ALA A 124 -9.98 -2.14 -4.00
C ALA A 124 -8.72 -1.43 -3.48
N PRO A 125 -8.46 -1.33 -2.16
CA PRO A 125 -7.23 -0.74 -1.67
C PRO A 125 -5.96 -1.47 -2.12
N GLU A 126 -5.98 -2.80 -2.20
CA GLU A 126 -4.85 -3.57 -2.71
C GLU A 126 -4.50 -3.18 -4.15
N LEU A 127 -5.48 -3.09 -5.03
CA LEU A 127 -5.27 -2.68 -6.43
C LEU A 127 -4.79 -1.24 -6.55
N ILE A 128 -5.37 -0.31 -5.79
CA ILE A 128 -5.00 1.12 -5.86
C ILE A 128 -3.56 1.32 -5.38
N LEU A 129 -3.16 0.69 -4.29
CA LEU A 129 -1.79 0.75 -3.78
C LEU A 129 -0.81 0.09 -4.76
N SER A 130 -1.15 -1.08 -5.32
CA SER A 130 -0.31 -1.78 -6.28
C SER A 130 -0.09 -1.00 -7.58
N ARG A 131 -1.06 -0.21 -8.04
CA ARG A 131 -0.91 0.72 -9.18
C ARG A 131 0.08 1.86 -8.92
N ARG A 132 0.44 2.06 -7.67
CA ARG A 132 1.46 3.04 -7.22
C ARG A 132 2.73 2.35 -6.76
N ASP A 133 2.93 1.09 -7.20
CA ASP A 133 4.08 0.26 -6.85
C ASP A 133 4.27 0.07 -5.34
N ILE A 134 3.16 0.04 -4.59
CA ILE A 134 3.14 -0.26 -3.16
C ILE A 134 2.51 -1.64 -2.98
N ALA A 135 3.34 -2.64 -2.66
CA ALA A 135 2.87 -4.00 -2.41
C ALA A 135 2.11 -4.09 -1.08
N VAL A 136 1.01 -4.83 -1.05
CA VAL A 136 0.26 -5.07 0.18
C VAL A 136 0.43 -6.52 0.61
N TYR A 137 0.91 -6.73 1.83
CA TYR A 137 1.09 -8.05 2.43
C TYR A 137 0.15 -8.22 3.61
N ALA A 138 -0.82 -9.11 3.45
CA ALA A 138 -1.67 -9.54 4.56
C ALA A 138 -0.92 -10.60 5.38
N MET A 139 -0.56 -10.26 6.61
CA MET A 139 0.19 -11.15 7.50
C MET A 139 -0.25 -11.00 8.96
N GLU A 140 0.16 -11.95 9.78
CA GLU A 140 0.04 -11.90 11.24
C GLU A 140 1.39 -12.24 11.86
N GLY A 141 1.71 -11.61 12.97
CA GLY A 141 2.95 -11.83 13.70
C GLY A 141 3.71 -10.55 14.00
N LEU A 142 4.96 -10.72 14.38
CA LEU A 142 5.83 -9.59 14.72
C LEU A 142 6.14 -8.74 13.48
N ILE A 143 6.08 -7.43 13.65
CA ILE A 143 6.48 -6.47 12.61
C ILE A 143 7.92 -6.75 12.16
N ALA A 144 8.80 -7.03 13.11
CA ALA A 144 10.22 -7.30 12.83
C ALA A 144 10.41 -8.41 11.80
N ASP A 145 9.67 -9.51 11.90
CA ASP A 145 9.83 -10.65 11.00
C ASP A 145 9.44 -10.30 9.55
N GLY A 146 8.32 -9.60 9.37
CA GLY A 146 7.87 -9.20 8.05
C GLY A 146 8.67 -8.03 7.47
N ALA A 147 8.89 -6.98 8.27
CA ALA A 147 9.55 -5.77 7.82
C ALA A 147 11.03 -6.01 7.50
N LEU A 148 11.77 -6.75 8.33
CA LEU A 148 13.16 -7.11 8.04
C LEU A 148 13.29 -7.96 6.78
N ALA A 149 12.40 -8.94 6.58
CA ALA A 149 12.41 -9.74 5.37
C ALA A 149 12.30 -8.85 4.12
N LEU A 150 11.29 -7.97 4.08
CA LEU A 150 11.07 -7.07 2.94
C LEU A 150 12.22 -6.08 2.75
N LEU A 151 12.66 -5.42 3.81
CA LEU A 151 13.75 -4.44 3.77
C LEU A 151 15.10 -5.05 3.39
N SER A 152 15.32 -6.33 3.71
CA SER A 152 16.49 -7.10 3.25
C SER A 152 16.34 -7.62 1.81
N GLY A 153 15.26 -7.32 1.12
CA GLY A 153 14.97 -7.81 -0.22
C GLY A 153 14.52 -9.27 -0.29
N SER A 154 14.22 -9.88 0.85
CA SER A 154 13.69 -11.24 0.96
C SER A 154 12.16 -11.27 0.87
N GLU A 155 11.59 -12.46 0.74
CA GLU A 155 10.13 -12.64 0.81
C GLU A 155 9.67 -12.73 2.26
N VAL A 156 8.45 -12.24 2.54
CA VAL A 156 7.81 -12.47 3.83
C VAL A 156 7.64 -13.97 4.04
N PRO A 157 8.02 -14.53 5.20
CA PRO A 157 7.87 -15.94 5.46
C PRO A 157 6.43 -16.42 5.26
N ARG A 158 6.23 -17.47 4.46
CA ARG A 158 4.89 -17.98 4.11
C ARG A 158 4.04 -18.35 5.33
N ALA A 159 4.69 -18.73 6.44
CA ALA A 159 4.01 -19.04 7.69
C ALA A 159 3.31 -17.83 8.32
N LEU A 160 3.76 -16.62 8.00
CA LEU A 160 3.20 -15.35 8.51
C LEU A 160 2.13 -14.79 7.57
N LEU A 161 2.14 -15.18 6.28
CA LEU A 161 1.18 -14.69 5.30
C LEU A 161 -0.21 -15.27 5.56
N ARG A 162 -1.20 -14.41 5.58
CA ARG A 162 -2.60 -14.84 5.54
C ARG A 162 -2.96 -15.32 4.14
N ARG A 163 -3.69 -16.41 4.05
CA ARG A 163 -4.23 -16.88 2.77
C ARG A 163 -5.24 -15.87 2.25
N ALA A 164 -5.07 -15.44 1.00
CA ALA A 164 -6.09 -14.69 0.29
C ALA A 164 -7.41 -15.47 0.36
N GLY A 165 -8.47 -14.87 0.90
CA GLY A 165 -9.77 -15.52 1.07
C GLY A 165 -10.18 -15.84 2.50
N SER A 166 -9.40 -15.46 3.52
CA SER A 166 -9.81 -15.62 4.92
C SER A 166 -10.81 -14.56 5.42
N CYS A 167 -11.23 -13.62 4.56
CA CYS A 167 -12.50 -12.93 4.75
C CYS A 167 -13.59 -13.91 4.32
N GLY A 168 -13.93 -14.87 5.20
CA GLY A 168 -14.90 -15.90 4.90
C GLY A 168 -16.25 -15.30 4.50
N PHE A 169 -16.78 -15.79 3.41
CA PHE A 169 -18.21 -15.71 3.12
C PHE A 169 -18.94 -16.30 4.36
N GLY A 170 -19.39 -15.43 5.26
CA GLY A 170 -20.19 -15.91 6.41
C GLY A 170 -19.84 -15.38 7.79
N SER A 171 -18.69 -14.78 8.02
CA SER A 171 -18.52 -13.98 9.24
C SER A 171 -18.76 -12.52 8.86
N SER A 172 -19.92 -12.02 9.29
CA SER A 172 -20.23 -10.60 9.26
C SER A 172 -19.00 -9.89 9.84
N CYS A 173 -18.28 -9.17 9.00
CA CYS A 173 -17.40 -8.12 9.49
C CYS A 173 -18.33 -7.19 10.27
N GLY A 174 -18.37 -7.30 11.59
CA GLY A 174 -19.16 -6.41 12.47
C GLY A 174 -18.63 -4.98 12.51
N GLY A 175 -18.04 -4.55 11.41
CA GLY A 175 -17.69 -3.17 11.12
C GLY A 175 -18.89 -2.51 10.47
N THR A 176 -19.36 -1.46 11.07
CA THR A 176 -20.31 -0.47 10.55
C THR A 176 -20.08 -0.23 9.06
N GLY A 177 -20.68 -1.00 8.17
CA GLY A 177 -20.95 -0.83 6.73
C GLY A 177 -20.16 0.15 5.86
N LEU A 178 -18.99 0.64 6.29
CA LEU A 178 -18.23 1.72 5.66
C LEU A 178 -16.84 1.29 5.18
N GLY A 179 -16.53 0.00 5.10
CA GLY A 179 -15.14 -0.39 4.96
C GLY A 179 -14.72 -1.40 3.92
N CYS A 180 -15.58 -2.04 3.18
CA CYS A 180 -15.19 -3.02 2.14
C CYS A 180 -16.14 -2.98 0.94
N ALA A 181 -16.33 -1.83 0.32
CA ALA A 181 -16.96 -1.71 -0.98
C ALA A 181 -15.98 -1.08 -1.95
#